data_0059ab5bf4f28d6b128a571d72696ff6
#
_entry.id   0059ab5bf4f28d6b128a571d72696ff6
#
_cell.length_a   1.000
_cell.length_b   1.000
_cell.length_c   1.000
_cell.angle_alpha   90.00
_cell.angle_beta   90.00
_cell.angle_gamma   90.00
#
_symmetry.space_group_name_H-M   'P 1'
#
loop_
_entity.id
_entity.type
_entity.pdbx_description
1 polymer ?
#
loop_
_entity_poly.entity_id
_entity_poly.type
_entity_poly.pdbx_seq_one_letter_code
_entity_poly.pdbx_strand_id
1 'polypeptide(L)'
;MGTSPKACKGFFLVNARCKVITINSDLPEEIRRIILAHELGHAILHCGPALAAFHDFSPFDFNNQMEYEANIFAAEFLLDDEDVLDALRDQIDLYSMAKLFCVPPELMDFKIRMLQREGYDIRASYIAHGSFLKRDLERSICE
;
A
#
# COMPACT_ATOMS: atom_id res chain seq x y z
N MET A 1 -15.68 -27.67 1.42
CA MET A 1 -15.08 -26.56 2.17
C MET A 1 -15.34 -25.26 1.44
N GLY A 2 -16.19 -24.43 1.99
CA GLY A 2 -16.56 -23.17 1.35
C GLY A 2 -15.37 -22.26 1.22
N THR A 3 -15.12 -21.75 0.02
CA THR A 3 -14.33 -20.55 -0.17
C THR A 3 -14.98 -19.46 0.69
N SER A 4 -14.32 -19.06 1.77
CA SER A 4 -14.73 -17.89 2.51
C SER A 4 -14.92 -16.75 1.51
N PRO A 5 -16.07 -16.05 1.51
CA PRO A 5 -16.20 -14.87 0.71
C PRO A 5 -14.98 -14.00 1.04
N LYS A 6 -14.34 -13.41 0.04
CA LYS A 6 -13.22 -12.48 0.27
C LYS A 6 -13.69 -11.50 1.33
N ALA A 7 -13.25 -11.70 2.56
CA ALA A 7 -13.69 -10.87 3.66
C ALA A 7 -13.33 -9.43 3.34
N CYS A 8 -14.29 -8.54 3.44
CA CYS A 8 -14.06 -7.11 3.25
C CYS A 8 -12.93 -6.69 4.19
N LYS A 9 -11.87 -6.11 3.64
CA LYS A 9 -10.69 -5.71 4.42
C LYS A 9 -10.92 -4.39 5.14
N GLY A 10 -11.63 -3.49 4.50
CA GLY A 10 -11.98 -2.19 5.03
C GLY A 10 -12.86 -1.44 4.04
N PHE A 11 -13.53 -0.41 4.51
CA PHE A 11 -14.32 0.50 3.68
C PHE A 11 -14.47 1.87 4.33
N PHE A 12 -14.76 2.84 3.49
CA PHE A 12 -15.00 4.20 3.88
C PHE A 12 -16.45 4.59 3.58
N LEU A 13 -17.10 5.25 4.51
CA LEU A 13 -18.47 5.75 4.35
C LEU A 13 -18.54 7.24 4.73
N VAL A 14 -19.36 7.97 3.98
CA VAL A 14 -19.76 9.32 4.34
C VAL A 14 -21.20 9.27 4.84
N ASN A 15 -21.40 9.55 6.10
CA ASN A 15 -22.72 9.65 6.70
C ASN A 15 -22.93 11.08 7.24
N ALA A 16 -23.87 11.81 6.64
CA ALA A 16 -24.16 13.20 6.96
C ALA A 16 -22.90 14.09 6.83
N ARG A 17 -22.31 14.48 7.95
CA ARG A 17 -21.08 15.29 8.00
C ARG A 17 -19.88 14.51 8.53
N CYS A 18 -20.07 13.23 8.80
CA CYS A 18 -19.02 12.38 9.36
C CYS A 18 -18.47 11.43 8.30
N LYS A 19 -17.16 11.30 8.27
CA LYS A 19 -16.45 10.29 7.49
C LYS A 19 -16.08 9.14 8.43
N VAL A 20 -16.51 7.93 8.10
CA VAL A 20 -16.29 6.74 8.92
C VAL A 20 -15.47 5.74 8.13
N ILE A 21 -14.34 5.35 8.69
CA ILE A 21 -13.49 4.28 8.15
C ILE A 21 -13.71 3.05 9.01
N THR A 22 -14.08 1.95 8.39
CA THR A 22 -14.28 0.66 9.05
C THR A 22 -13.23 -0.31 8.54
N ILE A 23 -12.57 -1.01 9.47
CA ILE A 23 -11.48 -1.94 9.16
C ILE A 23 -11.77 -3.28 9.82
N ASN A 24 -11.49 -4.37 9.10
CA ASN A 24 -11.64 -5.71 9.63
C ASN A 24 -10.60 -5.95 10.74
N SER A 25 -11.10 -6.18 11.97
CA SER A 25 -10.26 -6.40 13.15
C SER A 25 -9.53 -7.75 13.15
N ASP A 26 -9.93 -8.69 12.31
CA ASP A 26 -9.30 -10.02 12.21
C ASP A 26 -7.99 -9.99 11.42
N LEU A 27 -7.70 -8.88 10.76
CA LEU A 27 -6.45 -8.70 10.01
C LEU A 27 -5.27 -8.40 10.94
N PRO A 28 -4.05 -8.82 10.56
CA PRO A 28 -2.83 -8.43 11.29
C PRO A 28 -2.70 -6.90 11.41
N GLU A 29 -2.11 -6.44 12.50
CA GLU A 29 -1.98 -5.00 12.79
C GLU A 29 -1.28 -4.23 11.66
N GLU A 30 -0.22 -4.80 11.10
CA GLU A 30 0.52 -4.20 9.97
C GLU A 30 -0.39 -3.95 8.78
N ILE A 31 -1.23 -4.93 8.44
CA ILE A 31 -2.19 -4.82 7.33
C ILE A 31 -3.28 -3.80 7.66
N ARG A 32 -3.79 -3.78 8.90
CA ARG A 32 -4.79 -2.79 9.33
C ARG A 32 -4.28 -1.36 9.19
N ARG A 33 -3.02 -1.12 9.55
CA ARG A 33 -2.38 0.20 9.40
C ARG A 33 -2.36 0.68 7.96
N ILE A 34 -2.04 -0.21 7.03
CA ILE A 34 -1.98 0.11 5.61
C ILE A 34 -3.36 0.39 5.05
N ILE A 35 -4.33 -0.45 5.38
CA ILE A 35 -5.72 -0.24 4.97
C ILE A 35 -6.24 1.08 5.52
N LEU A 36 -5.98 1.38 6.79
CA LEU A 36 -6.37 2.64 7.40
C LEU A 36 -5.78 3.84 6.66
N ALA A 37 -4.48 3.80 6.36
CA ALA A 37 -3.81 4.87 5.62
C ALA A 37 -4.37 5.03 4.19
N HIS A 38 -4.66 3.92 3.52
CA HIS A 38 -5.26 3.90 2.18
C HIS A 38 -6.68 4.51 2.19
N GLU A 39 -7.54 4.05 3.10
CA GLU A 39 -8.90 4.59 3.25
C GLU A 39 -8.90 6.06 3.68
N LEU A 40 -7.94 6.46 4.51
CA LEU A 40 -7.74 7.86 4.86
C LEU A 40 -7.36 8.69 3.62
N GLY A 41 -6.54 8.14 2.74
CA GLY A 41 -6.21 8.75 1.44
C GLY A 41 -7.48 9.02 0.62
N HIS A 42 -8.36 8.04 0.49
CA HIS A 42 -9.66 8.22 -0.17
C HIS A 42 -10.51 9.28 0.54
N ALA A 43 -10.54 9.26 1.86
CA ALA A 43 -11.31 10.21 2.65
C ALA A 43 -10.86 11.67 2.48
N ILE A 44 -9.57 11.88 2.22
CA ILE A 44 -8.99 13.23 2.08
C ILE A 44 -9.01 13.68 0.61
N LEU A 45 -8.61 12.79 -0.30
CA LEU A 45 -8.40 13.15 -1.71
C LEU A 45 -9.65 13.01 -2.58
N HIS A 46 -10.54 12.10 -2.24
CA HIS A 46 -11.67 11.70 -3.09
C HIS A 46 -13.02 11.97 -2.42
N CYS A 47 -13.20 13.16 -1.85
CA CYS A 47 -14.44 13.56 -1.18
C CYS A 47 -15.57 13.87 -2.18
N GLY A 48 -16.46 12.92 -2.38
CA GLY A 48 -17.70 13.13 -3.11
C GLY A 48 -18.81 12.20 -2.63
N PRO A 49 -20.11 12.60 -2.74
CA PRO A 49 -21.22 11.74 -2.32
C PRO A 49 -21.38 10.46 -3.12
N ALA A 50 -20.70 10.35 -4.25
CA ALA A 50 -20.72 9.16 -5.12
C ALA A 50 -19.74 8.05 -4.70
N LEU A 51 -18.92 8.28 -3.69
CA LEU A 51 -17.81 7.39 -3.31
C LEU A 51 -18.06 6.58 -2.06
N ALA A 52 -19.32 6.39 -1.67
CA ALA A 52 -19.71 5.33 -0.74
C ALA A 52 -19.61 3.96 -1.44
N ALA A 53 -18.45 3.65 -2.02
CA ALA A 53 -18.23 2.39 -2.68
C ALA A 53 -17.40 1.49 -1.78
N PHE A 54 -17.82 0.25 -1.64
CA PHE A 54 -17.01 -0.80 -1.08
C PHE A 54 -15.75 -0.95 -1.94
N HIS A 55 -14.62 -0.48 -1.44
CA HIS A 55 -13.36 -0.65 -2.11
C HIS A 55 -12.78 -2.00 -1.70
N ASP A 56 -12.71 -2.92 -2.67
CA ASP A 56 -11.85 -4.08 -2.55
C ASP A 56 -10.42 -3.57 -2.55
N PHE A 57 -9.79 -3.59 -1.38
CA PHE A 57 -8.41 -3.17 -1.24
C PHE A 57 -7.51 -4.06 -2.09
N SER A 58 -7.14 -3.56 -3.24
CA SER A 58 -6.04 -4.09 -4.03
C SER A 58 -4.92 -3.04 -4.00
N PRO A 59 -3.90 -3.20 -3.13
CA PRO A 59 -2.88 -2.18 -2.92
C PRO A 59 -2.07 -1.85 -4.17
N PHE A 60 -2.27 -2.60 -5.25
CA PHE A 60 -1.48 -2.48 -6.48
C PHE A 60 -2.34 -2.49 -7.73
N ASP A 61 -3.62 -2.17 -7.62
CA ASP A 61 -4.46 -1.93 -8.78
C ASP A 61 -4.18 -0.52 -9.34
N PHE A 62 -3.19 -0.46 -10.23
CA PHE A 62 -2.80 0.76 -10.92
C PHE A 62 -3.76 1.17 -12.06
N ASN A 63 -4.80 0.39 -12.28
CA ASN A 63 -5.76 0.66 -13.36
C ASN A 63 -6.76 1.76 -12.98
N ASN A 64 -6.88 2.07 -11.69
CA ASN A 64 -7.73 3.13 -11.20
C ASN A 64 -6.87 4.26 -10.61
N GLN A 65 -6.98 5.45 -11.17
CA GLN A 65 -6.21 6.60 -10.70
C GLN A 65 -6.46 6.92 -9.22
N MET A 66 -7.70 6.79 -8.76
CA MET A 66 -8.05 7.04 -7.36
C MET A 66 -7.39 6.05 -6.41
N GLU A 67 -7.32 4.78 -6.80
CA GLU A 67 -6.62 3.74 -6.05
C GLU A 67 -5.11 4.02 -6.01
N TYR A 68 -4.55 4.43 -7.13
CA TYR A 68 -3.15 4.82 -7.22
C TYR A 68 -2.82 6.00 -6.29
N GLU A 69 -3.64 7.05 -6.31
CA GLU A 69 -3.48 8.23 -5.45
C GLU A 69 -3.61 7.87 -3.95
N ALA A 70 -4.55 7.00 -3.60
CA ALA A 70 -4.70 6.50 -2.23
C ALA A 70 -3.48 5.66 -1.79
N ASN A 71 -2.89 4.90 -2.69
CA ASN A 71 -1.64 4.16 -2.43
C ASN A 71 -0.44 5.08 -2.24
N ILE A 72 -0.33 6.15 -3.05
CA ILE A 72 0.68 7.20 -2.84
C ILE A 72 0.51 7.82 -1.46
N PHE A 73 -0.70 8.20 -1.10
CA PHE A 73 -0.99 8.76 0.21
C PHE A 73 -0.57 7.81 1.34
N ALA A 74 -0.94 6.54 1.23
CA ALA A 74 -0.58 5.53 2.24
C ALA A 74 0.94 5.36 2.38
N ALA A 75 1.67 5.30 1.26
CA ALA A 75 3.13 5.19 1.27
C ALA A 75 3.79 6.44 1.89
N GLU A 76 3.34 7.63 1.53
CA GLU A 76 3.83 8.89 2.10
C GLU A 76 3.51 9.02 3.59
N PHE A 77 2.32 8.61 3.99
CA PHE A 77 1.87 8.70 5.38
C PHE A 77 2.60 7.73 6.31
N LEU A 78 2.90 6.52 5.83
CA LEU A 78 3.50 5.46 6.65
C LEU A 78 5.02 5.40 6.60
N LEU A 79 5.63 5.91 5.52
CA LEU A 79 7.06 5.77 5.24
C LEU A 79 7.68 7.15 5.01
N ASP A 80 8.51 7.58 5.95
CA ASP A 80 9.27 8.82 5.84
C ASP A 80 10.39 8.66 4.80
N ASP A 81 10.57 9.68 3.95
CA ASP A 81 11.54 9.68 2.86
C ASP A 81 12.98 9.53 3.36
N GLU A 82 13.35 10.31 4.36
CA GLU A 82 14.70 10.30 4.91
C GLU A 82 15.05 8.97 5.55
N ASP A 83 14.12 8.39 6.30
CA ASP A 83 14.30 7.08 6.94
C ASP A 83 14.50 5.98 5.90
N VAL A 84 13.71 5.99 4.81
CA VAL A 84 13.84 5.04 3.72
C VAL A 84 15.15 5.25 2.96
N LEU A 85 15.54 6.50 2.68
CA LEU A 85 16.78 6.82 2.01
C LEU A 85 18.00 6.42 2.84
N ASP A 86 17.97 6.60 4.16
CA ASP A 86 19.03 6.16 5.06
C ASP A 86 19.19 4.64 5.05
N ALA A 87 18.10 3.92 5.09
CA ALA A 87 18.11 2.46 4.99
C ALA A 87 18.71 1.99 3.64
N LEU A 88 18.40 2.70 2.55
CA LEU A 88 18.98 2.44 1.23
C LEU A 88 20.47 2.73 1.18
N ARG A 89 20.94 3.80 1.81
CA ARG A 89 22.37 4.13 1.94
C ARG A 89 23.13 3.08 2.72
N ASP A 90 22.49 2.50 3.74
CA ASP A 90 23.03 1.41 4.54
C ASP A 90 22.98 0.04 3.83
N GLN A 91 22.52 0.02 2.58
CA GLN A 91 22.41 -1.16 1.73
C GLN A 91 21.54 -2.28 2.33
N ILE A 92 20.52 -1.91 3.09
CA ILE A 92 19.54 -2.85 3.62
C ILE A 92 18.67 -3.36 2.46
N ASP A 93 18.48 -4.67 2.39
CA ASP A 93 17.66 -5.25 1.34
C ASP A 93 16.16 -4.98 1.54
N LEU A 94 15.37 -5.13 0.46
CA LEU A 94 13.95 -4.81 0.43
C LEU A 94 13.15 -5.51 1.55
N TYR A 95 13.39 -6.78 1.77
CA TYR A 95 12.66 -7.54 2.80
C TYR A 95 13.02 -7.12 4.21
N SER A 96 14.29 -6.85 4.46
CA SER A 96 14.78 -6.34 5.75
C SER A 96 14.25 -4.94 6.02
N MET A 97 14.17 -4.07 5.00
CA MET A 97 13.53 -2.77 5.10
C MET A 97 12.04 -2.89 5.42
N ALA A 98 11.31 -3.74 4.72
CA ALA A 98 9.90 -3.99 4.97
C ALA A 98 9.64 -4.45 6.41
N LYS A 99 10.49 -5.32 6.94
CA LYS A 99 10.46 -5.74 8.34
C LYS A 99 10.74 -4.60 9.30
N LEU A 100 11.77 -3.82 9.02
CA LEU A 100 12.19 -2.69 9.87
C LEU A 100 11.08 -1.65 9.99
N PHE A 101 10.39 -1.36 8.90
CA PHE A 101 9.30 -0.37 8.85
C PHE A 101 7.92 -0.97 9.13
N CYS A 102 7.84 -2.27 9.40
CA CYS A 102 6.57 -2.98 9.64
C CYS A 102 5.54 -2.77 8.53
N VAL A 103 5.97 -2.91 7.29
CA VAL A 103 5.11 -2.80 6.10
C VAL A 103 5.34 -4.00 5.16
N PRO A 104 4.38 -4.33 4.29
CA PRO A 104 4.63 -5.33 3.25
C PRO A 104 5.75 -4.91 2.29
N PRO A 105 6.50 -5.88 1.76
CA PRO A 105 7.55 -5.59 0.76
C PRO A 105 7.05 -4.82 -0.45
N GLU A 106 5.81 -5.04 -0.85
CA GLU A 106 5.16 -4.39 -1.99
C GLU A 106 4.99 -2.88 -1.76
N LEU A 107 4.61 -2.47 -0.55
CA LEU A 107 4.51 -1.04 -0.21
C LEU A 107 5.89 -0.38 -0.16
N MET A 108 6.89 -1.08 0.35
CA MET A 108 8.27 -0.61 0.36
C MET A 108 8.82 -0.45 -1.06
N ASP A 109 8.61 -1.43 -1.94
CA ASP A 109 8.99 -1.33 -3.35
C ASP A 109 8.29 -0.15 -4.05
N PHE A 110 7.02 0.04 -3.77
CA PHE A 110 6.26 1.19 -4.27
C PHE A 110 6.87 2.53 -3.83
N LYS A 111 7.21 2.66 -2.54
CA LYS A 111 7.86 3.86 -2.00
C LYS A 111 9.22 4.11 -2.65
N ILE A 112 10.03 3.08 -2.81
CA ILE A 112 11.36 3.20 -3.46
C ILE A 112 11.20 3.69 -4.90
N ARG A 113 10.23 3.19 -5.65
CA ARG A 113 9.94 3.64 -7.02
C ARG A 113 9.46 5.10 -7.06
N MET A 114 8.68 5.53 -6.08
CA MET A 114 8.28 6.93 -5.95
C MET A 114 9.50 7.83 -5.78
N LEU A 115 10.40 7.49 -4.85
CA LEU A 115 11.64 8.24 -4.62
C LEU A 115 12.53 8.29 -5.87
N GLN A 116 12.61 7.20 -6.63
CA GLN A 116 13.32 7.20 -7.91
C GLN A 116 12.72 8.18 -8.93
N ARG A 117 11.39 8.25 -9.01
CA ARG A 117 10.69 9.20 -9.90
C ARG A 117 10.89 10.65 -9.49
N GLU A 118 11.08 10.90 -8.21
CA GLU A 118 11.42 12.22 -7.66
C GLU A 118 12.87 12.64 -7.92
N GLY A 119 13.68 11.72 -8.44
CA GLY A 119 15.05 12.01 -8.88
C GLY A 119 16.14 11.54 -7.93
N TYR A 120 15.79 10.79 -6.89
CA TYR A 120 16.81 10.18 -6.02
C TYR A 120 17.55 9.07 -6.76
N ASP A 121 18.88 9.09 -6.70
CA ASP A 121 19.73 8.07 -7.30
C ASP A 121 19.73 6.78 -6.45
N ILE A 122 18.84 5.89 -6.79
CA ILE A 122 18.71 4.58 -6.13
C ILE A 122 19.28 3.51 -7.06
N ARG A 123 20.31 2.83 -6.63
CA ARG A 123 21.05 1.88 -7.44
C ARG A 123 20.19 0.74 -8.00
N ALA A 124 20.42 0.39 -9.26
CA ALA A 124 19.68 -0.64 -10.00
C ALA A 124 19.68 -2.05 -9.36
N SER A 125 20.63 -2.36 -8.47
CA SER A 125 20.67 -3.62 -7.72
C SER A 125 19.43 -3.83 -6.84
N TYR A 126 18.80 -2.73 -6.39
CA TYR A 126 17.56 -2.77 -5.63
C TYR A 126 16.37 -3.16 -6.51
N ILE A 127 16.33 -2.66 -7.72
CA ILE A 127 15.27 -2.94 -8.70
C ILE A 127 15.28 -4.39 -9.15
N ALA A 128 16.47 -5.00 -9.28
CA ALA A 128 16.61 -6.39 -9.69
C ALA A 128 16.01 -7.36 -8.66
N HIS A 129 16.07 -7.03 -7.38
CA HIS A 129 15.41 -7.80 -6.31
C HIS A 129 13.90 -7.60 -6.28
N GLY A 130 13.41 -6.43 -6.65
CA GLY A 130 11.97 -6.14 -6.76
C GLY A 130 11.29 -6.89 -7.92
N SER A 131 12.00 -7.21 -8.99
CA SER A 131 11.45 -7.98 -10.11
C SER A 131 11.25 -9.48 -9.78
N PHE A 132 11.90 -9.98 -8.76
CA PHE A 132 11.69 -11.32 -8.24
C PHE A 132 10.30 -11.49 -7.62
N LEU A 133 9.83 -10.48 -6.89
CA LEU A 133 8.49 -10.45 -6.31
C LEU A 133 7.37 -10.45 -7.36
N LYS A 134 7.60 -9.79 -8.49
CA LYS A 134 6.63 -9.78 -9.59
C LYS A 134 6.39 -11.18 -10.17
N ARG A 135 7.42 -12.01 -10.23
CA ARG A 135 7.31 -13.42 -10.69
C ARG A 135 6.58 -14.32 -9.71
N ASP A 136 6.79 -14.12 -8.41
CA ASP A 136 6.17 -14.97 -7.39
C ASP A 136 4.70 -14.60 -7.17
N LEU A 137 4.33 -13.33 -7.32
CA LEU A 137 2.95 -12.89 -7.31
C LEU A 137 2.18 -13.39 -8.53
N GLU A 138 2.78 -13.35 -9.71
CA GLU A 138 2.18 -13.92 -10.93
C GLU A 138 2.00 -15.44 -10.83
N ARG A 139 2.92 -16.14 -10.17
CA ARG A 139 2.78 -17.59 -9.89
C ARG A 139 1.67 -17.90 -8.88
N SER A 140 1.52 -17.08 -7.85
CA SER A 140 0.46 -17.26 -6.84
C SER A 140 -0.94 -16.91 -7.35
N ILE A 141 -1.05 -16.14 -8.42
CA ILE A 141 -2.32 -15.78 -9.04
C ILE A 141 -2.76 -16.81 -10.10
N CYS A 142 -1.82 -17.57 -10.66
CA CYS A 142 -2.09 -18.60 -11.68
C CYS A 142 -2.34 -20.01 -11.11
N GLU A 143 -2.27 -20.21 -9.82
CA GLU A 143 -2.73 -21.40 -9.12
C GLU A 143 -4.04 -21.08 -8.38
#